data_449f1573c29e437a19f9650ecf2783e4
#
_entry.id   449f1573c29e437a19f9650ecf2783e4
#
_cell.length_a   1.000
_cell.length_b   1.000
_cell.length_c   1.000
_cell.angle_alpha   90.00
_cell.angle_beta   90.00
_cell.angle_gamma   90.00
#
_symmetry.space_group_name_H-M   'P 1'
#
loop_
_entity.id
_entity.type
_entity.pdbx_description
1 polymer ?
#
loop_
_entity_poly.entity_id
_entity_poly.type
_entity_poly.pdbx_seq_one_letter_code
_entity_poly.pdbx_strand_id
1 'polypeptide(L)'
;MSLQRFLFFALVVFCLISCSSAKKAQHSEVSFEDGIPQIKHLVVIYMENHSFDNLYGEFKGANGLDNARKGNFIQVNKEGEPYQYLPEIPRNSSFPTNLPNKLFNIDQYVTSDKATPDVTHRFFHNQLQIDSGKMDKFAAYNDSKGLAMGYYSTKKLPLYPIAKEYTLCDNFFQSGFGGSYFNHVYLISATAAVWPDAPKSMVANLDADGNLIKDGAITPDGYAVNTVISRNKPYPPQSDTSKLLPPQTMPTIGDRMSEKGVSWAWYSEGWDDAVAGRENNFAYNHEPFLYFAQYKEGTEGRKNLKDQNDFIKAAKEGTLPAVCFVKPGGGNDEHPGGSAVYPSEQGAVKLINDVLNGPNGKDALVILTYDEFGGFFDHVVPPKIDRWGPGSRIPAILIGPFAKKGYIDSTPYETVSILSFIEHRWGLEPLAERDKNANPFKNALIFK
;
A
#
# COMPACT_ATOMS: atom_id res chain seq x y z
N MET A 1 28.01 83.95 55.66
CA MET A 1 27.03 83.77 54.58
C MET A 1 27.81 83.47 53.29
N SER A 2 28.07 82.16 52.97
CA SER A 2 28.61 81.77 51.69
C SER A 2 28.23 80.32 51.43
N LEU A 3 27.58 80.10 50.33
CA LEU A 3 27.06 78.86 49.82
C LEU A 3 28.16 78.09 49.15
N GLN A 4 28.58 76.91 49.68
CA GLN A 4 29.49 76.00 49.00
C GLN A 4 28.67 74.98 48.21
N ARG A 5 28.96 74.89 46.88
CA ARG A 5 28.45 73.91 45.95
C ARG A 5 29.32 72.67 45.98
N PHE A 6 28.76 71.53 46.29
CA PHE A 6 29.38 70.20 46.04
C PHE A 6 29.02 69.71 44.65
N LEU A 7 30.07 69.52 43.84
CA LEU A 7 29.95 68.71 42.53
C LEU A 7 30.12 67.27 42.88
N PHE A 8 29.11 66.44 42.50
CA PHE A 8 29.24 64.98 42.42
C PHE A 8 29.58 64.58 41.00
N PHE A 9 30.76 63.95 40.79
CA PHE A 9 31.14 63.31 39.57
C PHE A 9 30.54 61.89 39.59
N ALA A 10 29.60 61.58 38.74
CA ALA A 10 29.08 60.24 38.52
C ALA A 10 29.91 59.59 37.39
N LEU A 11 30.71 58.57 37.74
CA LEU A 11 31.43 57.76 36.82
C LEU A 11 30.50 56.71 36.24
N VAL A 12 30.09 56.87 34.95
CA VAL A 12 29.29 55.89 34.23
C VAL A 12 30.22 54.86 33.60
N VAL A 13 30.27 53.65 34.18
CA VAL A 13 30.99 52.52 33.60
C VAL A 13 30.07 51.89 32.54
N PHE A 14 30.41 52.05 31.27
CA PHE A 14 29.76 51.34 30.15
C PHE A 14 30.28 49.89 30.06
N CYS A 15 29.52 48.94 30.62
CA CYS A 15 29.74 47.54 30.30
C CYS A 15 29.26 47.24 28.88
N LEU A 16 30.15 47.13 27.93
CA LEU A 16 29.89 46.58 26.61
C LEU A 16 29.62 45.04 26.74
N ILE A 17 28.35 44.67 26.89
CA ILE A 17 27.97 43.28 26.74
C ILE A 17 28.01 42.97 25.23
N SER A 18 29.09 42.32 24.81
CA SER A 18 29.20 41.73 23.48
C SER A 18 28.26 40.51 23.40
N CYS A 19 27.03 40.71 22.94
CA CYS A 19 26.15 39.60 22.51
C CYS A 19 26.73 38.97 21.26
N SER A 20 27.55 37.93 21.41
CA SER A 20 27.84 37.03 20.34
C SER A 20 26.59 36.22 20.03
N SER A 21 25.80 36.68 19.08
CA SER A 21 24.74 35.91 18.46
C SER A 21 25.39 34.78 17.68
N ALA A 22 25.44 33.59 18.30
CA ALA A 22 25.72 32.36 17.58
C ALA A 22 24.63 32.24 16.49
N LYS A 23 24.97 32.58 15.26
CA LYS A 23 24.17 32.21 14.10
C LYS A 23 24.04 30.67 14.12
N LYS A 24 22.91 30.12 14.56
CA LYS A 24 22.51 28.78 14.21
C LYS A 24 22.61 28.71 12.69
N ALA A 25 23.51 27.87 12.19
CA ALA A 25 23.58 27.57 10.77
C ALA A 25 22.17 27.04 10.39
N GLN A 26 21.44 27.87 9.69
CA GLN A 26 20.18 27.48 9.08
C GLN A 26 20.59 26.57 7.93
N HIS A 27 20.65 25.24 8.18
CA HIS A 27 20.75 24.27 7.09
C HIS A 27 19.49 24.50 6.24
N SER A 28 19.66 25.12 5.08
CA SER A 28 18.60 25.17 4.08
C SER A 28 18.27 23.72 3.72
N GLU A 29 17.00 23.32 3.92
CA GLU A 29 16.55 22.02 3.46
C GLU A 29 16.82 21.92 1.95
N VAL A 30 17.45 20.83 1.54
CA VAL A 30 17.70 20.54 0.12
C VAL A 30 16.35 20.30 -0.55
N SER A 31 16.13 20.89 -1.71
CA SER A 31 14.87 20.70 -2.46
C SER A 31 14.65 19.23 -2.80
N PHE A 32 13.42 18.83 -3.06
CA PHE A 32 13.11 17.46 -3.49
C PHE A 32 13.90 17.08 -4.75
N GLU A 33 13.94 17.95 -5.75
CA GLU A 33 14.60 17.69 -7.03
C GLU A 33 16.13 17.54 -6.89
N ASP A 34 16.76 18.33 -6.01
CA ASP A 34 18.20 18.24 -5.73
C ASP A 34 18.53 17.07 -4.79
N GLY A 35 17.60 16.69 -3.93
CA GLY A 35 17.79 15.67 -2.90
C GLY A 35 17.49 14.24 -3.37
N ILE A 36 16.49 14.06 -4.22
CA ILE A 36 16.03 12.74 -4.66
C ILE A 36 17.17 11.86 -5.27
N PRO A 37 18.20 12.40 -5.96
CA PRO A 37 19.33 11.60 -6.44
C PRO A 37 20.16 10.93 -5.35
N GLN A 38 20.04 11.35 -4.08
CA GLN A 38 20.72 10.70 -2.93
C GLN A 38 20.14 9.29 -2.67
N ILE A 39 18.89 9.03 -3.04
CA ILE A 39 18.25 7.71 -2.93
C ILE A 39 18.77 6.86 -4.08
N LYS A 40 19.61 5.86 -3.77
CA LYS A 40 20.17 4.95 -4.78
C LYS A 40 19.38 3.67 -4.91
N HIS A 41 18.68 3.28 -3.85
CA HIS A 41 17.88 2.06 -3.79
C HIS A 41 16.47 2.38 -3.29
N LEU A 42 15.47 2.06 -4.07
CA LEU A 42 14.07 2.03 -3.65
C LEU A 42 13.68 0.57 -3.43
N VAL A 43 13.13 0.26 -2.27
CA VAL A 43 12.58 -1.06 -1.94
C VAL A 43 11.10 -0.89 -1.64
N VAL A 44 10.24 -1.53 -2.41
CA VAL A 44 8.79 -1.56 -2.19
C VAL A 44 8.41 -2.93 -1.64
N ILE A 45 7.99 -2.99 -0.38
CA ILE A 45 7.44 -4.21 0.24
C ILE A 45 5.92 -4.12 0.12
N TYR A 46 5.32 -5.06 -0.60
CA TYR A 46 3.91 -5.02 -0.99
C TYR A 46 3.14 -6.13 -0.29
N MET A 47 2.42 -5.74 0.80
CA MET A 47 1.66 -6.62 1.65
C MET A 47 0.21 -6.78 1.17
N GLU A 48 -0.56 -7.62 1.85
CA GLU A 48 -1.94 -7.93 1.48
C GLU A 48 -2.94 -7.49 2.54
N ASN A 49 -3.91 -7.00 2.18
CA ASN A 49 -5.32 -6.82 2.16
C ASN A 49 -5.82 -6.20 3.45
N HIS A 50 -5.40 -4.96 3.75
CA HIS A 50 -5.91 -4.24 4.92
C HIS A 50 -6.14 -2.75 4.65
N SER A 51 -7.30 -2.23 5.11
CA SER A 51 -7.54 -0.79 5.12
C SER A 51 -6.70 -0.08 6.18
N PHE A 52 -6.55 1.23 6.05
CA PHE A 52 -5.85 2.03 7.05
C PHE A 52 -6.52 1.94 8.43
N ASP A 53 -7.84 2.09 8.49
CA ASP A 53 -8.58 2.01 9.76
C ASP A 53 -8.48 0.63 10.40
N ASN A 54 -8.34 -0.44 9.62
CA ASN A 54 -8.23 -1.80 10.14
C ASN A 54 -6.94 -2.04 10.94
N LEU A 55 -5.77 -1.54 10.46
CA LEU A 55 -4.46 -1.76 11.11
C LEU A 55 -3.96 -0.53 11.89
N TYR A 56 -4.12 0.66 11.32
CA TYR A 56 -3.55 1.90 11.87
C TYR A 56 -4.61 2.86 12.40
N GLY A 57 -5.86 2.46 12.45
CA GLY A 57 -6.96 3.30 12.92
C GLY A 57 -6.78 3.85 14.35
N GLU A 58 -6.07 3.13 15.22
CA GLU A 58 -5.72 3.58 16.58
C GLU A 58 -4.37 4.32 16.66
N PHE A 59 -3.73 4.63 15.53
CA PHE A 59 -2.45 5.35 15.53
C PHE A 59 -2.67 6.81 15.97
N LYS A 60 -2.03 7.18 17.09
CA LYS A 60 -2.24 8.50 17.70
C LYS A 60 -1.77 9.63 16.77
N GLY A 61 -2.68 10.54 16.45
CA GLY A 61 -2.41 11.70 15.61
C GLY A 61 -2.75 11.51 14.15
N ALA A 62 -2.97 10.28 13.69
CA ALA A 62 -3.43 10.00 12.34
C ALA A 62 -4.94 10.25 12.19
N ASN A 63 -5.39 10.43 10.96
CA ASN A 63 -6.81 10.46 10.60
C ASN A 63 -7.39 9.04 10.65
N GLY A 64 -7.65 8.54 11.85
CA GLY A 64 -8.08 7.17 12.13
C GLY A 64 -9.41 7.10 12.88
N LEU A 65 -9.55 6.07 13.74
CA LEU A 65 -10.81 5.73 14.42
C LEU A 65 -11.41 6.85 15.31
N ASP A 66 -10.58 7.76 15.82
CA ASP A 66 -11.10 8.92 16.58
C ASP A 66 -11.94 9.84 15.71
N ASN A 67 -11.62 9.96 14.42
CA ASN A 67 -12.40 10.68 13.44
C ASN A 67 -13.55 9.83 12.89
N ALA A 68 -13.31 8.55 12.62
CA ALA A 68 -14.35 7.60 12.21
C ALA A 68 -15.53 7.58 13.19
N ARG A 69 -15.25 7.55 14.50
CA ARG A 69 -16.30 7.55 15.55
C ARG A 69 -17.15 8.81 15.57
N LYS A 70 -16.65 9.94 15.07
CA LYS A 70 -17.40 11.20 14.94
C LYS A 70 -18.38 11.15 13.76
N GLY A 71 -18.07 10.38 12.72
CA GLY A 71 -18.85 10.25 11.49
C GLY A 71 -20.11 9.38 11.59
N ASN A 72 -20.28 8.62 12.68
CA ASN A 72 -21.42 7.72 12.91
C ASN A 72 -21.72 6.77 11.71
N PHE A 73 -20.74 5.99 11.30
CA PHE A 73 -20.81 5.05 10.16
C PHE A 73 -21.64 3.80 10.51
N ILE A 74 -22.95 3.96 10.63
CA ILE A 74 -23.89 2.85 10.81
C ILE A 74 -24.03 2.10 9.49
N GLN A 75 -23.79 0.78 9.53
CA GLN A 75 -23.94 -0.07 8.35
C GLN A 75 -25.41 -0.37 8.06
N VAL A 76 -25.73 -0.36 6.77
CA VAL A 76 -27.06 -0.64 6.27
C VAL A 76 -27.07 -1.91 5.41
N ASN A 77 -28.25 -2.50 5.19
CA ASN A 77 -28.44 -3.59 4.27
C ASN A 77 -28.39 -3.10 2.80
N LYS A 78 -28.59 -4.00 1.84
CA LYS A 78 -28.56 -3.65 0.42
C LYS A 78 -29.64 -2.66 0.04
N GLU A 79 -30.78 -2.69 0.74
CA GLU A 79 -31.95 -1.83 0.55
C GLU A 79 -31.79 -0.45 1.23
N GLY A 80 -30.74 -0.27 2.06
CA GLY A 80 -30.45 0.99 2.75
C GLY A 80 -31.03 1.07 4.17
N GLU A 81 -31.55 -0.04 4.72
CA GLU A 81 -32.09 -0.09 6.07
C GLU A 81 -30.98 -0.38 7.09
N PRO A 82 -30.88 0.37 8.20
CA PRO A 82 -29.87 0.12 9.23
C PRO A 82 -29.98 -1.25 9.87
N TYR A 83 -28.85 -1.92 10.04
CA TYR A 83 -28.81 -3.14 10.85
C TYR A 83 -28.98 -2.81 12.34
N GLN A 84 -29.75 -3.62 13.07
CA GLN A 84 -29.81 -3.54 14.53
C GLN A 84 -28.49 -3.98 15.17
N TYR A 85 -27.92 -5.06 14.67
CA TYR A 85 -26.61 -5.59 14.98
C TYR A 85 -25.87 -5.83 13.67
N LEU A 86 -24.52 -5.82 13.67
CA LEU A 86 -23.77 -6.26 12.50
C LEU A 86 -24.22 -7.67 12.11
N PRO A 87 -24.33 -7.97 10.82
CA PRO A 87 -24.64 -9.33 10.38
C PRO A 87 -23.61 -10.32 10.90
N GLU A 88 -24.06 -11.51 11.31
CA GLU A 88 -23.23 -12.58 11.88
C GLU A 88 -22.05 -12.92 10.97
N ILE A 89 -20.86 -13.06 11.59
CA ILE A 89 -19.63 -13.43 10.92
C ILE A 89 -19.63 -14.95 10.69
N PRO A 90 -19.76 -15.43 9.45
CA PRO A 90 -19.87 -16.84 9.17
C PRO A 90 -18.54 -17.57 9.42
N ARG A 91 -18.60 -18.86 9.72
CA ARG A 91 -17.46 -19.78 9.83
C ARG A 91 -16.46 -19.44 10.94
N ASN A 92 -16.83 -18.56 11.87
CA ASN A 92 -15.97 -18.28 13.04
C ASN A 92 -16.83 -18.00 14.28
N SER A 93 -16.99 -19.04 15.13
CA SER A 93 -17.78 -18.99 16.36
C SER A 93 -17.12 -18.19 17.50
N SER A 94 -15.91 -17.67 17.29
CA SER A 94 -15.27 -16.78 18.28
C SER A 94 -15.96 -15.42 18.36
N PHE A 95 -16.62 -14.99 17.28
CA PHE A 95 -17.37 -13.74 17.26
C PHE A 95 -18.82 -13.94 17.76
N PRO A 96 -19.33 -13.02 18.59
CA PRO A 96 -20.73 -13.06 19.01
C PRO A 96 -21.69 -12.76 17.84
N THR A 97 -22.89 -13.33 17.87
CA THR A 97 -23.93 -13.15 16.85
C THR A 97 -24.63 -11.79 16.92
N ASN A 98 -24.41 -11.02 18.00
CA ASN A 98 -25.06 -9.75 18.28
C ASN A 98 -24.06 -8.59 18.43
N LEU A 99 -23.01 -8.56 17.61
CA LEU A 99 -22.08 -7.43 17.55
C LEU A 99 -22.84 -6.13 17.30
N PRO A 100 -22.64 -5.08 18.10
CA PRO A 100 -23.24 -3.76 17.83
C PRO A 100 -22.90 -3.27 16.42
N ASN A 101 -23.82 -2.57 15.77
CA ASN A 101 -23.59 -1.97 14.45
C ASN A 101 -22.64 -0.76 14.55
N LYS A 102 -21.35 -1.03 14.74
CA LYS A 102 -20.24 -0.08 14.85
C LYS A 102 -18.91 -0.80 14.69
N LEU A 103 -17.83 -0.04 14.61
CA LEU A 103 -16.46 -0.55 14.64
C LEU A 103 -16.18 -1.34 15.93
N PHE A 104 -15.48 -2.48 15.81
CA PHE A 104 -15.11 -3.32 16.93
C PHE A 104 -13.68 -3.83 16.82
N ASN A 105 -13.05 -4.12 17.97
CA ASN A 105 -11.69 -4.63 18.01
C ASN A 105 -11.69 -6.16 17.81
N ILE A 106 -11.03 -6.63 16.74
CA ILE A 106 -10.91 -8.06 16.39
C ILE A 106 -10.15 -8.82 17.47
N ASP A 107 -9.11 -8.22 18.06
CA ASP A 107 -8.26 -8.89 19.08
C ASP A 107 -9.02 -9.35 20.34
N GLN A 108 -10.25 -8.85 20.54
CA GLN A 108 -11.10 -9.33 21.63
C GLN A 108 -11.65 -10.74 21.38
N TYR A 109 -11.65 -11.21 20.15
CA TYR A 109 -12.25 -12.46 19.71
C TYR A 109 -11.25 -13.39 19.03
N VAL A 110 -10.41 -12.81 18.13
CA VAL A 110 -9.36 -13.52 17.39
C VAL A 110 -8.09 -12.69 17.49
N THR A 111 -7.08 -13.21 18.15
CA THR A 111 -5.79 -12.52 18.30
C THR A 111 -5.05 -12.44 16.97
N SER A 112 -4.25 -11.38 16.77
CA SER A 112 -3.56 -11.09 15.51
C SER A 112 -2.55 -12.16 15.04
N ASP A 113 -2.22 -13.14 15.92
CA ASP A 113 -1.43 -14.32 15.56
C ASP A 113 -2.24 -15.45 14.89
N LYS A 114 -3.54 -15.22 14.67
CA LYS A 114 -4.45 -16.15 13.99
C LYS A 114 -5.11 -15.48 12.80
N ALA A 115 -5.28 -16.25 11.73
CA ALA A 115 -6.00 -15.78 10.55
C ALA A 115 -7.50 -15.59 10.87
N THR A 116 -8.08 -14.51 10.33
CA THR A 116 -9.54 -14.30 10.27
C THR A 116 -10.08 -14.92 8.98
N PRO A 117 -11.42 -15.08 8.83
CA PRO A 117 -12.00 -15.36 7.53
C PRO A 117 -11.63 -14.29 6.49
N ASP A 118 -11.58 -14.70 5.22
CA ASP A 118 -11.41 -13.78 4.10
C ASP A 118 -12.59 -12.79 4.00
N VAL A 119 -12.31 -11.58 3.53
CA VAL A 119 -13.27 -10.47 3.45
C VAL A 119 -13.38 -10.02 1.99
N THR A 120 -14.58 -9.81 1.47
CA THR A 120 -14.80 -9.54 0.03
C THR A 120 -14.16 -8.23 -0.43
N HIS A 121 -13.20 -8.32 -1.34
CA HIS A 121 -12.40 -7.22 -1.89
C HIS A 121 -12.35 -7.28 -3.43
N ARG A 122 -13.48 -7.05 -4.10
CA ARG A 122 -13.63 -7.15 -5.55
C ARG A 122 -14.03 -5.81 -6.18
N PHE A 123 -13.71 -5.60 -7.45
CA PHE A 123 -13.85 -4.32 -8.15
C PHE A 123 -15.23 -3.66 -8.01
N PHE A 124 -16.28 -4.38 -8.33
CA PHE A 124 -17.63 -3.84 -8.22
C PHE A 124 -18.10 -3.78 -6.77
N HIS A 125 -17.70 -4.75 -5.93
CA HIS A 125 -18.09 -4.79 -4.52
C HIS A 125 -17.49 -3.62 -3.73
N ASN A 126 -16.24 -3.22 -4.00
CA ASN A 126 -15.64 -2.06 -3.33
C ASN A 126 -16.44 -0.77 -3.62
N GLN A 127 -16.89 -0.58 -4.85
CA GLN A 127 -17.74 0.56 -5.21
C GLN A 127 -19.10 0.53 -4.50
N LEU A 128 -19.72 -0.67 -4.39
CA LEU A 128 -20.97 -0.87 -3.66
C LEU A 128 -20.80 -0.67 -2.14
N GLN A 129 -19.67 -1.08 -1.58
CA GLN A 129 -19.31 -0.87 -0.17
C GLN A 129 -19.17 0.60 0.16
N ILE A 130 -18.51 1.36 -0.72
CA ILE A 130 -18.32 2.81 -0.61
C ILE A 130 -19.68 3.57 -0.71
N ASP A 131 -20.66 3.03 -1.41
CA ASP A 131 -22.01 3.59 -1.62
C ASP A 131 -22.00 5.09 -1.93
N SER A 132 -21.30 5.47 -3.00
CA SER A 132 -21.17 6.87 -3.44
C SER A 132 -20.59 7.82 -2.39
N GLY A 133 -19.82 7.29 -1.43
CA GLY A 133 -19.16 8.04 -0.37
C GLY A 133 -19.85 7.99 0.99
N LYS A 134 -20.97 7.27 1.14
CA LYS A 134 -21.62 7.10 2.45
C LYS A 134 -20.83 6.14 3.36
N MET A 135 -20.01 5.25 2.79
CA MET A 135 -19.19 4.27 3.50
C MET A 135 -20.02 3.34 4.42
N ASP A 136 -21.23 2.98 4.04
CA ASP A 136 -22.22 2.35 4.92
C ASP A 136 -22.68 0.94 4.49
N LYS A 137 -22.11 0.38 3.38
CA LYS A 137 -22.50 -0.95 2.89
C LYS A 137 -21.39 -1.99 2.91
N PHE A 138 -20.34 -1.80 3.71
CA PHE A 138 -19.24 -2.76 3.84
C PHE A 138 -19.73 -4.12 4.35
N ALA A 139 -20.60 -4.15 5.36
CA ALA A 139 -21.17 -5.38 5.87
C ALA A 139 -22.17 -6.04 4.92
N ALA A 140 -22.86 -5.25 4.07
CA ALA A 140 -23.89 -5.74 3.16
C ALA A 140 -23.31 -6.48 1.94
N TYR A 141 -22.19 -5.95 1.40
CA TYR A 141 -21.51 -6.49 0.22
C TYR A 141 -20.24 -7.25 0.57
N ASN A 142 -20.35 -8.11 1.59
CA ASN A 142 -19.22 -8.87 2.12
C ASN A 142 -19.65 -10.28 2.51
N ASP A 143 -18.87 -11.29 2.14
CA ASP A 143 -19.14 -12.69 2.49
C ASP A 143 -18.89 -12.94 3.98
N SER A 144 -17.91 -12.27 4.58
CA SER A 144 -17.63 -12.30 6.02
C SER A 144 -18.41 -11.26 6.82
N LYS A 145 -19.41 -10.60 6.18
CA LYS A 145 -20.44 -9.78 6.82
C LYS A 145 -19.88 -8.72 7.78
N GLY A 146 -20.24 -8.82 9.07
CA GLY A 146 -19.86 -7.88 10.11
C GLY A 146 -18.34 -7.77 10.34
N LEU A 147 -17.54 -8.76 9.91
CA LEU A 147 -16.09 -8.72 10.05
C LEU A 147 -15.45 -7.50 9.34
N ALA A 148 -16.10 -7.03 8.27
CA ALA A 148 -15.66 -5.82 7.56
C ALA A 148 -15.49 -4.59 8.46
N MET A 149 -16.21 -4.52 9.60
CA MET A 149 -16.15 -3.42 10.57
C MET A 149 -15.11 -3.62 11.68
N GLY A 150 -14.27 -4.65 11.54
CA GLY A 150 -13.25 -4.98 12.51
C GLY A 150 -11.96 -4.17 12.34
N TYR A 151 -11.26 -3.91 13.45
CA TYR A 151 -9.92 -3.34 13.46
C TYR A 151 -9.03 -4.06 14.47
N TYR A 152 -7.71 -4.00 14.29
CA TYR A 152 -6.72 -4.55 15.21
C TYR A 152 -6.18 -3.48 16.16
N SER A 153 -5.69 -3.90 17.32
CA SER A 153 -4.99 -3.01 18.27
C SER A 153 -3.64 -2.60 17.70
N THR A 154 -3.58 -1.47 17.00
CA THR A 154 -2.39 -0.95 16.29
C THR A 154 -1.10 -1.07 17.11
N LYS A 155 -1.14 -0.75 18.42
CA LYS A 155 0.06 -0.78 19.28
C LYS A 155 0.64 -2.17 19.53
N LYS A 156 -0.12 -3.24 19.26
CA LYS A 156 0.32 -4.62 19.41
C LYS A 156 0.99 -5.16 18.15
N LEU A 157 0.87 -4.46 17.03
CA LEU A 157 1.38 -4.89 15.74
C LEU A 157 2.89 -4.67 15.63
N PRO A 158 3.65 -5.61 15.04
CA PRO A 158 5.12 -5.53 14.89
C PRO A 158 5.61 -4.32 14.09
N LEU A 159 4.85 -3.83 13.11
CA LEU A 159 5.18 -2.64 12.31
C LEU A 159 4.90 -1.32 13.04
N TYR A 160 4.14 -1.32 14.14
CA TYR A 160 3.82 -0.09 14.88
C TYR A 160 5.05 0.72 15.32
N PRO A 161 6.13 0.12 15.89
CA PRO A 161 7.33 0.87 16.24
C PRO A 161 8.00 1.54 15.02
N ILE A 162 8.00 0.88 13.87
CA ILE A 162 8.55 1.41 12.61
C ILE A 162 7.69 2.58 12.13
N ALA A 163 6.37 2.42 12.06
CA ALA A 163 5.45 3.50 11.70
C ALA A 163 5.59 4.72 12.63
N LYS A 164 5.86 4.48 13.93
CA LYS A 164 6.08 5.55 14.90
C LYS A 164 7.44 6.24 14.72
N GLU A 165 8.47 5.52 14.27
CA GLU A 165 9.82 6.07 14.08
C GLU A 165 9.94 6.88 12.80
N TYR A 166 9.27 6.46 11.72
CA TYR A 166 9.43 7.01 10.38
C TYR A 166 8.20 7.81 9.93
N THR A 167 7.89 7.83 8.64
CA THR A 167 6.73 8.54 8.09
C THR A 167 5.59 7.57 7.84
N LEU A 168 4.47 7.76 8.53
CA LEU A 168 3.20 7.10 8.24
C LEU A 168 2.34 8.00 7.35
N CYS A 169 1.94 7.52 6.17
CA CYS A 169 0.99 8.20 5.30
C CYS A 169 -0.43 7.79 5.69
N ASP A 170 -1.22 8.72 6.22
CA ASP A 170 -2.59 8.46 6.65
C ASP A 170 -3.66 8.86 5.62
N ASN A 171 -3.21 9.15 4.40
CA ASN A 171 -4.06 9.51 3.27
C ASN A 171 -3.56 8.87 1.96
N PHE A 172 -3.21 7.57 2.03
CA PHE A 172 -2.74 6.78 0.90
C PHE A 172 -3.85 5.83 0.44
N PHE A 173 -4.14 5.79 -0.85
CA PHE A 173 -5.24 5.02 -1.44
C PHE A 173 -4.73 3.92 -2.37
N GLN A 174 -5.43 2.80 -2.42
CA GLN A 174 -5.24 1.85 -3.51
C GLN A 174 -5.64 2.49 -4.84
N SER A 175 -4.86 2.29 -5.90
CA SER A 175 -5.14 2.96 -7.18
C SER A 175 -6.36 2.42 -7.90
N GLY A 176 -6.64 1.13 -7.80
CA GLY A 176 -7.80 0.48 -8.42
C GLY A 176 -8.84 0.05 -7.39
N PHE A 177 -10.14 0.15 -7.71
CA PHE A 177 -11.17 -0.49 -6.90
C PHE A 177 -10.95 -2.01 -6.83
N GLY A 178 -11.23 -2.62 -5.67
CA GLY A 178 -11.23 -4.06 -5.48
C GLY A 178 -9.86 -4.67 -5.25
N GLY A 179 -9.61 -5.81 -5.86
CA GLY A 179 -8.69 -6.82 -5.35
C GLY A 179 -7.26 -6.77 -5.86
N SER A 180 -6.49 -7.73 -5.33
CA SER A 180 -5.03 -7.80 -5.43
C SER A 180 -4.52 -7.85 -6.86
N TYR A 181 -5.07 -8.71 -7.71
CA TYR A 181 -4.64 -8.80 -9.11
C TYR A 181 -4.61 -7.42 -9.80
N PHE A 182 -5.69 -6.65 -9.65
CA PHE A 182 -5.83 -5.37 -10.32
C PHE A 182 -4.82 -4.34 -9.81
N ASN A 183 -4.64 -4.24 -8.49
CA ASN A 183 -3.71 -3.30 -7.88
C ASN A 183 -2.24 -3.68 -8.10
N HIS A 184 -1.91 -4.98 -8.21
CA HIS A 184 -0.58 -5.42 -8.63
C HIS A 184 -0.26 -5.02 -10.08
N VAL A 185 -1.21 -5.20 -11.01
CA VAL A 185 -1.04 -4.75 -12.41
C VAL A 185 -0.93 -3.22 -12.46
N TYR A 186 -1.74 -2.50 -11.68
CA TYR A 186 -1.69 -1.04 -11.60
C TYR A 186 -0.35 -0.52 -11.07
N LEU A 187 0.24 -1.19 -10.07
CA LEU A 187 1.56 -0.85 -9.53
C LEU A 187 2.67 -0.85 -10.57
N ILE A 188 2.54 -1.62 -11.64
CA ILE A 188 3.61 -1.74 -12.64
C ILE A 188 3.27 -1.12 -14.00
N SER A 189 2.00 -0.80 -14.26
CA SER A 189 1.56 -0.36 -15.59
C SER A 189 0.64 0.87 -15.59
N ALA A 190 0.17 1.33 -14.42
CA ALA A 190 -0.80 2.42 -14.26
C ALA A 190 -2.08 2.26 -15.12
N THR A 191 -2.41 1.03 -15.53
CA THR A 191 -3.55 0.74 -16.40
C THR A 191 -4.12 -0.66 -16.14
N ALA A 192 -5.35 -0.90 -16.62
CA ALA A 192 -6.00 -2.20 -16.59
C ALA A 192 -5.58 -3.06 -17.77
N ALA A 193 -5.39 -4.37 -17.54
CA ALA A 193 -5.18 -5.34 -18.62
C ALA A 193 -6.47 -5.55 -19.44
N VAL A 194 -6.32 -5.83 -20.73
CA VAL A 194 -7.45 -5.97 -21.67
C VAL A 194 -7.62 -7.42 -22.14
N TRP A 195 -8.87 -7.85 -22.20
CA TRP A 195 -9.25 -9.15 -22.74
C TRP A 195 -10.65 -9.07 -23.37
N PRO A 196 -10.80 -8.44 -24.56
CA PRO A 196 -12.10 -8.23 -25.19
C PRO A 196 -12.83 -9.55 -25.57
N ASP A 197 -12.07 -10.61 -25.88
CA ASP A 197 -12.60 -11.92 -26.27
C ASP A 197 -12.62 -12.89 -25.06
N ALA A 198 -12.76 -12.39 -23.84
CA ALA A 198 -12.81 -13.24 -22.65
C ALA A 198 -14.01 -14.20 -22.67
N PRO A 199 -13.88 -15.40 -22.12
CA PRO A 199 -15.01 -16.32 -21.99
C PRO A 199 -16.20 -15.63 -21.28
N LYS A 200 -17.42 -15.75 -21.82
CA LYS A 200 -18.62 -15.13 -21.27
C LYS A 200 -18.87 -15.44 -19.78
N SER A 201 -18.40 -16.61 -19.32
CA SER A 201 -18.49 -17.02 -17.92
C SER A 201 -17.65 -16.16 -16.97
N MET A 202 -16.63 -15.45 -17.47
CA MET A 202 -15.75 -14.58 -16.72
C MET A 202 -16.18 -13.11 -16.77
N VAL A 203 -17.09 -12.75 -17.68
CA VAL A 203 -17.54 -11.36 -17.86
C VAL A 203 -18.63 -11.02 -16.83
N ALA A 204 -18.48 -9.87 -16.18
CA ALA A 204 -19.50 -9.31 -15.30
C ALA A 204 -20.77 -8.97 -16.09
N ASN A 205 -21.93 -9.07 -15.44
CA ASN A 205 -23.20 -8.64 -15.99
C ASN A 205 -23.72 -7.43 -15.22
N LEU A 206 -24.01 -6.36 -15.93
CA LEU A 206 -24.55 -5.13 -15.40
C LEU A 206 -25.94 -4.89 -16.03
N ASP A 207 -26.83 -4.21 -15.32
CA ASP A 207 -28.09 -3.74 -15.87
C ASP A 207 -27.91 -2.51 -16.78
N ALA A 208 -29.00 -1.97 -17.31
CA ALA A 208 -28.96 -0.81 -18.19
C ALA A 208 -28.46 0.48 -17.49
N ASP A 209 -28.56 0.55 -16.17
CA ASP A 209 -28.12 1.66 -15.34
C ASP A 209 -26.67 1.46 -14.84
N GLY A 210 -26.03 0.33 -15.19
CA GLY A 210 -24.68 -0.01 -14.78
C GLY A 210 -24.56 -0.69 -13.41
N ASN A 211 -25.68 -1.09 -12.78
CA ASN A 211 -25.64 -1.79 -11.51
C ASN A 211 -25.23 -3.26 -11.69
N LEU A 212 -24.53 -3.80 -10.71
CA LEU A 212 -24.04 -5.16 -10.75
C LEU A 212 -25.17 -6.20 -10.59
N ILE A 213 -25.43 -7.00 -11.62
CA ILE A 213 -26.31 -8.18 -11.58
C ILE A 213 -25.51 -9.42 -11.18
N LYS A 214 -24.37 -9.63 -11.85
CA LYS A 214 -23.46 -10.77 -11.61
C LYS A 214 -22.03 -10.31 -11.72
N ASP A 215 -21.23 -10.59 -10.71
CA ASP A 215 -19.81 -10.26 -10.72
C ASP A 215 -19.01 -11.18 -11.66
N GLY A 216 -17.90 -10.65 -12.17
CA GLY A 216 -16.99 -11.33 -13.07
C GLY A 216 -15.57 -10.82 -12.92
N ALA A 217 -14.62 -11.54 -13.50
CA ALA A 217 -13.22 -11.12 -13.55
C ALA A 217 -12.96 -10.02 -14.59
N ILE A 218 -13.83 -9.96 -15.60
CA ILE A 218 -13.72 -9.07 -16.75
C ILE A 218 -14.93 -8.14 -16.80
N THR A 219 -14.73 -6.87 -17.09
CA THR A 219 -15.80 -5.91 -17.32
C THR A 219 -16.55 -6.21 -18.64
N PRO A 220 -17.79 -5.73 -18.85
CA PRO A 220 -18.50 -5.93 -20.11
C PRO A 220 -17.77 -5.40 -21.35
N ASP A 221 -16.91 -4.41 -21.18
CA ASP A 221 -16.08 -3.81 -22.23
C ASP A 221 -14.64 -4.38 -22.29
N GLY A 222 -14.39 -5.53 -21.62
CA GLY A 222 -13.22 -6.35 -21.84
C GLY A 222 -11.98 -6.01 -21.02
N TYR A 223 -12.10 -5.40 -19.83
CA TYR A 223 -10.98 -5.16 -18.93
C TYR A 223 -10.96 -6.15 -17.77
N ALA A 224 -9.76 -6.66 -17.45
CA ALA A 224 -9.56 -7.55 -16.31
C ALA A 224 -9.43 -6.74 -15.02
N VAL A 225 -10.41 -6.88 -14.11
CA VAL A 225 -10.52 -6.08 -12.87
C VAL A 225 -10.58 -6.92 -11.60
N ASN A 226 -10.78 -8.22 -11.69
CA ASN A 226 -10.70 -9.16 -10.58
C ASN A 226 -9.73 -10.28 -10.93
N THR A 227 -9.42 -11.14 -9.95
CA THR A 227 -8.42 -12.21 -10.07
C THR A 227 -8.58 -13.06 -11.33
N VAL A 228 -7.56 -13.04 -12.15
CA VAL A 228 -7.31 -13.93 -13.28
C VAL A 228 -5.89 -14.46 -13.17
N ILE A 229 -5.59 -15.55 -13.87
CA ILE A 229 -4.24 -16.12 -13.93
C ILE A 229 -3.63 -15.82 -15.29
N SER A 230 -2.34 -15.50 -15.32
CA SER A 230 -1.59 -15.28 -16.56
C SER A 230 -1.47 -16.55 -17.39
N ARG A 231 -1.47 -16.41 -18.72
CA ARG A 231 -1.11 -17.49 -19.65
C ARG A 231 0.39 -17.76 -19.68
N ASN A 232 1.24 -16.80 -19.31
CA ASN A 232 2.67 -17.04 -19.13
C ASN A 232 2.92 -17.88 -17.87
N LYS A 233 3.78 -18.89 -17.97
CA LYS A 233 4.16 -19.74 -16.83
C LYS A 233 5.06 -18.99 -15.83
N PRO A 234 5.04 -19.40 -14.53
CA PRO A 234 4.25 -20.48 -13.97
C PRO A 234 2.78 -20.08 -13.75
N TYR A 235 1.89 -21.06 -13.81
CA TYR A 235 0.50 -20.97 -13.37
C TYR A 235 0.11 -22.31 -12.71
N PRO A 236 -0.92 -22.36 -11.85
CA PRO A 236 -1.31 -23.59 -11.17
C PRO A 236 -1.56 -24.72 -12.16
N PRO A 237 -1.00 -25.92 -11.95
CA PRO A 237 -1.08 -27.04 -12.90
C PRO A 237 -2.50 -27.44 -13.32
N GLN A 238 -3.48 -27.22 -12.42
CA GLN A 238 -4.90 -27.52 -12.65
C GLN A 238 -5.68 -26.40 -13.35
N SER A 239 -5.00 -25.30 -13.78
CA SER A 239 -5.67 -24.15 -14.39
C SER A 239 -6.37 -24.54 -15.70
N ASP A 240 -7.60 -24.05 -15.86
CA ASP A 240 -8.32 -24.07 -17.13
C ASP A 240 -7.66 -23.07 -18.10
N THR A 241 -6.92 -23.60 -19.08
CA THR A 241 -6.13 -22.78 -20.01
C THR A 241 -6.99 -21.85 -20.87
N SER A 242 -8.29 -22.12 -21.02
CA SER A 242 -9.22 -21.23 -21.72
C SER A 242 -9.55 -19.97 -20.91
N LYS A 243 -9.25 -19.98 -19.61
CA LYS A 243 -9.48 -18.86 -18.67
C LYS A 243 -8.21 -18.14 -18.24
N LEU A 244 -7.08 -18.44 -18.88
CA LEU A 244 -5.82 -17.73 -18.63
C LEU A 244 -5.77 -16.44 -19.46
N LEU A 245 -5.49 -15.32 -18.79
CA LEU A 245 -5.39 -14.00 -19.42
C LEU A 245 -4.29 -14.01 -20.49
N PRO A 246 -4.59 -13.62 -21.74
CA PRO A 246 -3.59 -13.46 -22.77
C PRO A 246 -2.50 -12.46 -22.41
N PRO A 247 -1.25 -12.65 -22.86
CA PRO A 247 -0.17 -11.71 -22.58
C PRO A 247 -0.49 -10.30 -23.06
N GLN A 248 -0.26 -9.33 -22.19
CA GLN A 248 -0.43 -7.91 -22.47
C GLN A 248 0.82 -7.34 -23.15
N THR A 249 0.69 -6.22 -23.87
CA THR A 249 1.79 -5.62 -24.66
C THR A 249 2.04 -4.14 -24.36
N MET A 250 1.20 -3.51 -23.50
CA MET A 250 1.47 -2.14 -23.06
C MET A 250 2.77 -2.10 -22.24
N PRO A 251 3.44 -0.94 -22.19
CA PRO A 251 4.67 -0.78 -21.43
C PRO A 251 4.41 -0.91 -19.92
N THR A 252 5.44 -1.36 -19.20
CA THR A 252 5.49 -1.41 -17.75
C THR A 252 6.63 -0.52 -17.23
N ILE A 253 6.64 -0.26 -15.94
CA ILE A 253 7.76 0.44 -15.31
C ILE A 253 9.08 -0.34 -15.45
N GLY A 254 9.01 -1.68 -15.50
CA GLY A 254 10.17 -2.55 -15.76
C GLY A 254 10.77 -2.32 -17.14
N ASP A 255 9.95 -2.09 -18.17
CA ASP A 255 10.41 -1.73 -19.51
C ASP A 255 11.10 -0.37 -19.49
N ARG A 256 10.49 0.66 -18.88
CA ARG A 256 11.07 1.99 -18.76
C ARG A 256 12.43 1.99 -18.04
N MET A 257 12.52 1.23 -16.92
CA MET A 257 13.78 1.07 -16.20
C MET A 257 14.85 0.38 -17.06
N SER A 258 14.48 -0.70 -17.74
CA SER A 258 15.40 -1.46 -18.60
C SER A 258 15.92 -0.63 -19.78
N GLU A 259 15.04 0.13 -20.44
CA GLU A 259 15.39 1.04 -21.53
C GLU A 259 16.39 2.12 -21.08
N LYS A 260 16.30 2.58 -19.84
CA LYS A 260 17.17 3.60 -19.25
C LYS A 260 18.42 3.03 -18.59
N GLY A 261 18.58 1.70 -18.54
CA GLY A 261 19.68 1.03 -17.87
C GLY A 261 19.62 1.10 -16.34
N VAL A 262 18.44 1.34 -15.77
CA VAL A 262 18.19 1.29 -14.33
C VAL A 262 18.00 -0.17 -13.91
N SER A 263 18.82 -0.65 -12.99
CA SER A 263 18.72 -2.02 -12.47
C SER A 263 17.47 -2.19 -11.61
N TRP A 264 16.73 -3.27 -11.81
CA TRP A 264 15.52 -3.55 -11.05
C TRP A 264 15.25 -5.04 -10.95
N ALA A 265 14.45 -5.43 -9.96
CA ALA A 265 13.90 -6.78 -9.87
C ALA A 265 12.57 -6.80 -9.10
N TRP A 266 11.74 -7.78 -9.44
CA TRP A 266 10.59 -8.20 -8.66
C TRP A 266 10.92 -9.51 -7.97
N TYR A 267 10.77 -9.54 -6.64
CA TYR A 267 11.13 -10.67 -5.80
C TYR A 267 9.87 -11.25 -5.14
N SER A 268 9.47 -12.45 -5.56
CA SER A 268 8.33 -13.15 -4.96
C SER A 268 8.79 -14.33 -4.13
N GLU A 269 8.22 -14.51 -2.95
CA GLU A 269 8.46 -15.72 -2.16
C GLU A 269 7.92 -16.96 -2.89
N GLY A 270 8.74 -18.01 -2.96
CA GLY A 270 8.40 -19.26 -3.62
C GLY A 270 8.46 -19.25 -5.16
N TRP A 271 9.04 -18.21 -5.76
CA TRP A 271 9.19 -18.10 -7.21
C TRP A 271 9.95 -19.28 -7.84
N ASP A 272 11.10 -19.64 -7.30
CA ASP A 272 11.96 -20.70 -7.84
C ASP A 272 11.26 -22.06 -7.76
N ASP A 273 10.50 -22.31 -6.70
CA ASP A 273 9.71 -23.52 -6.53
C ASP A 273 8.55 -23.58 -7.52
N ALA A 274 7.84 -22.47 -7.72
CA ALA A 274 6.76 -22.36 -8.69
C ALA A 274 7.26 -22.58 -10.12
N VAL A 275 8.40 -21.99 -10.49
CA VAL A 275 9.03 -22.19 -11.82
C VAL A 275 9.46 -23.65 -12.01
N ALA A 276 9.98 -24.29 -10.97
CA ALA A 276 10.37 -25.69 -10.99
C ALA A 276 9.20 -26.68 -10.86
N GLY A 277 7.96 -26.20 -10.70
CA GLY A 277 6.77 -27.03 -10.51
C GLY A 277 6.76 -27.82 -9.19
N ARG A 278 7.46 -27.31 -8.15
CA ARG A 278 7.46 -27.87 -6.80
C ARG A 278 6.31 -27.31 -5.96
N GLU A 279 6.03 -27.95 -4.84
CA GLU A 279 5.12 -27.37 -3.81
C GLU A 279 5.67 -26.04 -3.32
N ASN A 280 4.81 -25.03 -3.22
CA ASN A 280 5.21 -23.66 -2.91
C ASN A 280 4.06 -22.87 -2.31
N ASN A 281 4.40 -21.69 -1.73
CA ASN A 281 3.46 -20.67 -1.26
C ASN A 281 3.40 -19.45 -2.20
N PHE A 282 3.89 -19.57 -3.43
CA PHE A 282 3.86 -18.52 -4.44
C PHE A 282 2.42 -18.17 -4.83
N ALA A 283 2.09 -16.89 -4.74
CA ALA A 283 0.80 -16.38 -5.14
C ALA A 283 0.80 -16.00 -6.63
N TYR A 284 0.33 -16.90 -7.48
CA TYR A 284 0.41 -16.78 -8.94
C TYR A 284 -0.22 -15.51 -9.53
N ASN A 285 -1.26 -15.00 -8.89
CA ASN A 285 -1.93 -13.75 -9.29
C ASN A 285 -1.25 -12.48 -8.77
N HIS A 286 -0.22 -12.60 -7.92
CA HIS A 286 0.53 -11.48 -7.35
C HIS A 286 1.89 -11.25 -8.02
N GLU A 287 2.16 -11.93 -9.14
CA GLU A 287 3.33 -11.66 -9.98
C GLU A 287 2.88 -10.90 -11.23
N PRO A 288 2.81 -9.55 -11.16
CA PRO A 288 2.15 -8.77 -12.21
C PRO A 288 2.88 -8.80 -13.54
N PHE A 289 4.19 -8.96 -13.56
CA PHE A 289 4.97 -9.02 -14.79
C PHE A 289 4.66 -10.26 -15.61
N LEU A 290 4.17 -11.35 -15.01
CA LEU A 290 3.73 -12.53 -15.76
C LEU A 290 2.59 -12.25 -16.74
N TYR A 291 1.84 -11.20 -16.54
CA TYR A 291 0.75 -10.85 -17.45
C TYR A 291 1.22 -10.19 -18.75
N PHE A 292 2.50 -9.87 -18.87
CA PHE A 292 3.04 -9.13 -20.02
C PHE A 292 3.96 -9.99 -20.88
N ALA A 293 3.88 -9.80 -22.21
CA ALA A 293 4.62 -10.58 -23.19
C ALA A 293 6.16 -10.45 -23.06
N GLN A 294 6.62 -9.30 -22.57
CA GLN A 294 8.03 -8.97 -22.38
C GLN A 294 8.70 -9.83 -21.30
N TYR A 295 7.91 -10.45 -20.40
CA TYR A 295 8.40 -11.24 -19.26
C TYR A 295 8.07 -12.74 -19.36
N LYS A 296 7.67 -13.21 -20.53
CA LYS A 296 7.46 -14.64 -20.76
C LYS A 296 8.79 -15.41 -20.67
N GLU A 297 8.71 -16.71 -20.50
CA GLU A 297 9.87 -17.60 -20.50
C GLU A 297 10.77 -17.38 -21.72
N GLY A 298 12.09 -17.30 -21.50
CA GLY A 298 13.09 -17.10 -22.57
C GLY A 298 13.36 -15.63 -22.94
N THR A 299 12.68 -14.65 -22.36
CA THR A 299 12.94 -13.22 -22.62
C THR A 299 13.96 -12.63 -21.63
N GLU A 300 14.59 -11.52 -22.02
CA GLU A 300 15.52 -10.79 -21.13
C GLU A 300 14.79 -10.22 -19.90
N GLY A 301 13.60 -9.66 -20.09
CA GLY A 301 12.79 -9.11 -18.99
C GLY A 301 12.52 -10.13 -17.88
N ARG A 302 12.35 -11.40 -18.25
CA ARG A 302 12.13 -12.51 -17.32
C ARG A 302 13.21 -12.64 -16.25
N LYS A 303 14.46 -12.28 -16.54
CA LYS A 303 15.60 -12.39 -15.63
C LYS A 303 15.48 -11.47 -14.41
N ASN A 304 14.60 -10.48 -14.47
CA ASN A 304 14.31 -9.57 -13.36
C ASN A 304 13.29 -10.14 -12.37
N LEU A 305 12.64 -11.27 -12.69
CA LEU A 305 11.70 -11.97 -11.80
C LEU A 305 12.48 -13.00 -11.00
N LYS A 306 12.51 -12.87 -9.67
CA LYS A 306 13.43 -13.59 -8.79
C LYS A 306 12.73 -14.10 -7.54
N ASP A 307 13.37 -15.00 -6.83
CA ASP A 307 12.92 -15.46 -5.51
C ASP A 307 13.22 -14.42 -4.41
N GLN A 308 12.40 -14.34 -3.39
CA GLN A 308 12.63 -13.48 -2.23
C GLN A 308 13.96 -13.79 -1.51
N ASN A 309 14.46 -15.01 -1.58
CA ASN A 309 15.76 -15.37 -1.02
C ASN A 309 16.92 -14.65 -1.73
N ASP A 310 16.79 -14.36 -3.03
CA ASP A 310 17.76 -13.53 -3.75
C ASP A 310 17.76 -12.08 -3.25
N PHE A 311 16.59 -11.53 -2.90
CA PHE A 311 16.49 -10.21 -2.27
C PHE A 311 17.19 -10.18 -0.92
N ILE A 312 16.91 -11.16 -0.05
CA ILE A 312 17.52 -11.25 1.28
C ILE A 312 19.05 -11.34 1.17
N LYS A 313 19.54 -12.12 0.22
CA LYS A 313 20.96 -12.23 -0.09
C LYS A 313 21.53 -10.89 -0.55
N ALA A 314 20.90 -10.26 -1.54
CA ALA A 314 21.35 -8.99 -2.10
C ALA A 314 21.38 -7.86 -1.05
N ALA A 315 20.38 -7.80 -0.16
CA ALA A 315 20.33 -6.84 0.94
C ALA A 315 21.53 -6.99 1.89
N LYS A 316 21.86 -8.23 2.25
CA LYS A 316 23.00 -8.55 3.15
C LYS A 316 24.36 -8.31 2.49
N GLU A 317 24.50 -8.59 1.20
CA GLU A 317 25.75 -8.42 0.43
C GLU A 317 25.95 -6.99 -0.10
N GLY A 318 24.94 -6.11 -0.01
CA GLY A 318 25.02 -4.75 -0.55
C GLY A 318 24.94 -4.68 -2.07
N THR A 319 24.24 -5.64 -2.69
CA THR A 319 24.10 -5.77 -4.14
C THR A 319 22.65 -5.55 -4.61
N LEU A 320 21.84 -4.81 -3.82
CA LEU A 320 20.48 -4.47 -4.22
C LEU A 320 20.46 -3.71 -5.56
N PRO A 321 19.56 -4.02 -6.48
CA PRO A 321 19.30 -3.16 -7.63
C PRO A 321 18.76 -1.78 -7.22
N ALA A 322 18.70 -0.86 -8.17
CA ALA A 322 18.18 0.49 -7.93
C ALA A 322 16.71 0.47 -7.52
N VAL A 323 15.91 -0.45 -8.07
CA VAL A 323 14.50 -0.63 -7.68
C VAL A 323 14.23 -2.10 -7.38
N CYS A 324 13.70 -2.37 -6.20
CA CYS A 324 13.29 -3.69 -5.74
C CYS A 324 11.81 -3.67 -5.37
N PHE A 325 11.03 -4.56 -5.96
CA PHE A 325 9.71 -4.90 -5.47
C PHE A 325 9.80 -6.23 -4.73
N VAL A 326 9.21 -6.33 -3.55
CA VAL A 326 9.29 -7.54 -2.70
C VAL A 326 7.87 -7.94 -2.31
N LYS A 327 7.48 -9.15 -2.71
CA LYS A 327 6.16 -9.71 -2.45
C LYS A 327 6.29 -10.98 -1.60
N PRO A 328 5.91 -10.92 -0.30
CA PRO A 328 5.78 -12.12 0.51
C PRO A 328 4.76 -13.10 -0.08
N GLY A 329 4.94 -14.39 0.17
CA GLY A 329 4.04 -15.43 -0.33
C GLY A 329 2.76 -15.53 0.49
N GLY A 330 1.75 -16.26 -0.04
CA GLY A 330 0.40 -16.30 0.49
C GLY A 330 0.22 -16.82 1.93
N GLY A 331 1.28 -17.36 2.55
CA GLY A 331 1.30 -17.71 3.96
C GLY A 331 1.92 -16.65 4.88
N ASN A 332 2.52 -15.58 4.30
CA ASN A 332 3.34 -14.58 4.99
C ASN A 332 3.00 -13.13 4.59
N ASP A 333 1.93 -12.92 3.86
CA ASP A 333 1.57 -11.63 3.23
C ASP A 333 0.49 -10.83 3.95
N GLU A 334 -0.08 -11.36 5.03
CA GLU A 334 -1.22 -10.83 5.82
C GLU A 334 -2.61 -11.09 5.23
N HIS A 335 -2.73 -11.73 4.06
CA HIS A 335 -4.04 -11.94 3.43
C HIS A 335 -5.04 -12.62 4.38
N PRO A 336 -6.19 -11.99 4.74
CA PRO A 336 -7.23 -12.61 5.54
C PRO A 336 -7.69 -13.93 4.92
N GLY A 337 -7.90 -14.95 5.75
CA GLY A 337 -8.22 -16.30 5.26
C GLY A 337 -7.00 -17.15 4.90
N GLY A 338 -5.84 -16.55 4.65
CA GLY A 338 -4.60 -17.23 4.28
C GLY A 338 -3.52 -17.16 5.34
N SER A 339 -3.24 -15.96 5.86
CA SER A 339 -2.18 -15.70 6.82
C SER A 339 -2.69 -14.84 8.00
N ALA A 340 -1.88 -14.77 9.04
CA ALA A 340 -2.17 -13.99 10.24
C ALA A 340 -1.34 -12.70 10.25
N VAL A 341 -1.92 -11.60 10.74
CA VAL A 341 -1.30 -10.27 10.72
C VAL A 341 0.03 -10.25 11.47
N TYR A 342 0.06 -10.71 12.72
CA TYR A 342 1.24 -10.59 13.58
C TYR A 342 2.49 -11.28 13.01
N PRO A 343 2.47 -12.59 12.63
CA PRO A 343 3.65 -13.24 12.07
C PRO A 343 4.06 -12.68 10.70
N SER A 344 3.12 -12.24 9.87
CA SER A 344 3.43 -11.64 8.56
C SER A 344 4.13 -10.29 8.71
N GLU A 345 3.64 -9.42 9.62
CA GLU A 345 4.35 -8.18 9.96
C GLU A 345 5.75 -8.43 10.56
N GLN A 346 5.93 -9.50 11.37
CA GLN A 346 7.28 -9.88 11.82
C GLN A 346 8.20 -10.22 10.64
N GLY A 347 7.68 -10.89 9.63
CA GLY A 347 8.39 -11.15 8.37
C GLY A 347 8.77 -9.86 7.65
N ALA A 348 7.83 -8.93 7.51
CA ALA A 348 8.06 -7.61 6.91
C ALA A 348 9.11 -6.78 7.68
N VAL A 349 9.04 -6.76 9.02
CA VAL A 349 10.05 -6.13 9.88
C VAL A 349 11.44 -6.70 9.63
N LYS A 350 11.55 -8.02 9.41
CA LYS A 350 12.84 -8.65 9.10
C LYS A 350 13.37 -8.19 7.74
N LEU A 351 12.53 -8.15 6.70
CA LEU A 351 12.93 -7.65 5.38
C LEU A 351 13.39 -6.19 5.45
N ILE A 352 12.68 -5.33 6.18
CA ILE A 352 13.07 -3.94 6.42
C ILE A 352 14.44 -3.87 7.09
N ASN A 353 14.66 -4.66 8.14
CA ASN A 353 15.92 -4.67 8.88
C ASN A 353 17.08 -5.22 8.04
N ASP A 354 16.85 -6.22 7.18
CA ASP A 354 17.88 -6.72 6.25
C ASP A 354 18.36 -5.61 5.30
N VAL A 355 17.47 -4.69 4.86
CA VAL A 355 17.83 -3.52 4.06
C VAL A 355 18.56 -2.48 4.90
N LEU A 356 17.95 -2.02 6.00
CA LEU A 356 18.48 -0.88 6.78
C LEU A 356 19.82 -1.17 7.42
N ASN A 357 20.06 -2.42 7.86
CA ASN A 357 21.32 -2.85 8.46
C ASN A 357 22.33 -3.35 7.42
N GLY A 358 21.91 -3.54 6.18
CA GLY A 358 22.79 -3.93 5.07
C GLY A 358 23.63 -2.75 4.54
N PRO A 359 24.63 -3.03 3.70
CA PRO A 359 25.53 -2.00 3.15
C PRO A 359 24.83 -0.91 2.34
N ASN A 360 23.67 -1.22 1.72
CA ASN A 360 22.87 -0.27 0.95
C ASN A 360 21.96 0.61 1.81
N GLY A 361 21.74 0.30 3.10
CA GLY A 361 20.73 0.95 3.96
C GLY A 361 20.87 2.46 4.09
N LYS A 362 22.09 2.99 4.04
CA LYS A 362 22.36 4.44 4.10
C LYS A 362 21.87 5.22 2.87
N ASP A 363 21.70 4.54 1.75
CA ASP A 363 21.29 5.10 0.45
C ASP A 363 19.92 4.56 0.00
N ALA A 364 19.20 3.84 0.90
CA ALA A 364 17.93 3.20 0.60
C ALA A 364 16.73 3.96 1.14
N LEU A 365 15.63 3.96 0.38
CA LEU A 365 14.28 4.26 0.83
C LEU A 365 13.47 2.98 0.75
N VAL A 366 12.83 2.58 1.84
CA VAL A 366 11.86 1.48 1.84
C VAL A 366 10.45 2.07 1.92
N ILE A 367 9.57 1.63 1.05
CA ILE A 367 8.13 1.89 1.11
C ILE A 367 7.46 0.56 1.42
N LEU A 368 6.85 0.45 2.60
CA LEU A 368 5.96 -0.65 2.91
C LEU A 368 4.52 -0.17 2.72
N THR A 369 3.75 -0.88 1.91
CA THR A 369 2.33 -0.60 1.69
C THR A 369 1.58 -1.88 1.37
N TYR A 370 0.27 -1.76 1.28
CA TYR A 370 -0.65 -2.83 0.96
C TYR A 370 -1.15 -2.67 -0.46
N ASP A 371 -1.54 -3.76 -1.07
CA ASP A 371 -2.08 -3.74 -2.43
C ASP A 371 -3.49 -3.14 -2.48
N GLU A 372 -4.33 -3.51 -1.47
CA GLU A 372 -5.70 -3.03 -1.37
C GLU A 372 -6.27 -3.20 0.05
N PHE A 373 -7.52 -2.79 0.25
CA PHE A 373 -8.17 -2.64 1.56
C PHE A 373 -8.67 -3.94 2.21
N GLY A 374 -8.64 -5.07 1.50
CA GLY A 374 -9.08 -6.38 1.99
C GLY A 374 -10.57 -6.50 2.32
N GLY A 375 -11.41 -5.63 1.80
CA GLY A 375 -12.84 -5.61 2.14
C GLY A 375 -13.15 -4.99 3.52
N PHE A 376 -12.12 -4.55 4.27
CA PHE A 376 -12.29 -3.88 5.55
C PHE A 376 -12.71 -2.43 5.38
N PHE A 377 -13.53 -1.97 6.30
CA PHE A 377 -14.01 -0.60 6.35
C PHE A 377 -12.85 0.40 6.51
N ASP A 378 -12.97 1.51 5.82
CA ASP A 378 -12.23 2.74 6.08
C ASP A 378 -13.20 3.92 6.05
N HIS A 379 -13.04 4.88 6.96
CA HIS A 379 -13.99 5.99 7.06
C HIS A 379 -13.74 7.10 6.05
N VAL A 380 -12.56 7.13 5.42
CA VAL A 380 -12.22 8.19 4.48
C VAL A 380 -12.75 7.86 3.09
N VAL A 381 -13.56 8.76 2.57
CA VAL A 381 -14.09 8.64 1.21
C VAL A 381 -12.94 8.81 0.21
N PRO A 382 -12.71 7.85 -0.69
CA PRO A 382 -11.66 7.98 -1.69
C PRO A 382 -11.96 9.12 -2.67
N PRO A 383 -10.93 9.83 -3.17
CA PRO A 383 -11.10 10.84 -4.20
C PRO A 383 -11.62 10.20 -5.50
N LYS A 384 -12.36 10.96 -6.30
CA LYS A 384 -12.83 10.52 -7.62
C LYS A 384 -11.85 10.99 -8.69
N ILE A 385 -11.12 10.06 -9.29
CA ILE A 385 -10.16 10.38 -10.37
C ILE A 385 -10.68 9.84 -11.71
N ASP A 386 -10.91 8.55 -11.80
CA ASP A 386 -11.40 7.89 -13.03
C ASP A 386 -12.32 6.69 -12.70
N ARG A 387 -12.68 5.90 -13.72
CA ARG A 387 -13.54 4.71 -13.54
C ARG A 387 -12.85 3.56 -12.80
N TRP A 388 -11.55 3.58 -12.67
CA TRP A 388 -10.76 2.51 -12.05
C TRP A 388 -10.56 2.71 -10.55
N GLY A 389 -10.61 3.95 -10.09
CA GLY A 389 -10.35 4.32 -8.70
C GLY A 389 -10.04 5.80 -8.52
N PRO A 390 -9.35 6.16 -7.42
CA PRO A 390 -8.88 5.28 -6.33
C PRO A 390 -9.97 4.55 -5.59
N GLY A 391 -9.60 3.37 -5.05
CA GLY A 391 -10.42 2.65 -4.08
C GLY A 391 -10.15 3.10 -2.65
N SER A 392 -10.46 2.24 -1.68
CA SER A 392 -10.36 2.56 -0.25
C SER A 392 -8.93 2.92 0.18
N ARG A 393 -8.81 3.62 1.29
CA ARG A 393 -7.53 3.99 1.88
C ARG A 393 -6.82 2.78 2.48
N ILE A 394 -5.51 2.70 2.26
CA ILE A 394 -4.61 1.65 2.73
C ILE A 394 -3.41 2.24 3.48
N PRO A 395 -2.72 1.49 4.35
CA PRO A 395 -1.52 2.00 5.02
C PRO A 395 -0.33 2.13 4.07
N ALA A 396 0.50 3.15 4.29
CA ALA A 396 1.83 3.24 3.69
C ALA A 396 2.83 3.84 4.68
N ILE A 397 4.03 3.26 4.75
CA ILE A 397 5.11 3.70 5.64
C ILE A 397 6.36 3.92 4.79
N LEU A 398 6.91 5.15 4.80
CA LEU A 398 8.20 5.45 4.22
C LEU A 398 9.28 5.33 5.29
N ILE A 399 10.32 4.55 5.02
CA ILE A 399 11.27 4.06 6.02
C ILE A 399 12.70 4.27 5.51
N GLY A 400 13.60 4.73 6.39
CA GLY A 400 15.01 4.88 6.07
C GLY A 400 15.52 6.30 6.30
N PRO A 401 16.76 6.59 5.88
CA PRO A 401 17.44 7.86 6.19
C PRO A 401 16.79 9.08 5.53
N PHE A 402 16.01 8.88 4.47
CA PHE A 402 15.35 9.95 3.72
C PHE A 402 13.90 10.17 4.14
N ALA A 403 13.30 9.28 4.92
CA ALA A 403 11.97 9.48 5.48
C ALA A 403 12.01 10.45 6.67
N LYS A 404 11.04 11.35 6.76
CA LYS A 404 10.87 12.19 7.95
C LYS A 404 10.63 11.32 9.17
N LYS A 405 11.20 11.69 10.31
CA LYS A 405 11.10 10.89 11.55
C LYS A 405 9.89 11.30 12.38
N GLY A 406 9.15 10.29 12.88
CA GLY A 406 7.98 10.48 13.73
C GLY A 406 6.93 11.37 13.08
N TYR A 407 6.76 11.27 11.78
CA TYR A 407 5.92 12.15 10.97
C TYR A 407 4.68 11.43 10.45
N ILE A 408 3.53 12.09 10.52
CA ILE A 408 2.30 11.66 9.87
C ILE A 408 2.09 12.57 8.67
N ASP A 409 2.04 11.99 7.48
CA ASP A 409 1.82 12.70 6.24
C ASP A 409 0.39 12.48 5.74
N SER A 410 -0.41 13.54 5.82
CA SER A 410 -1.81 13.54 5.34
C SER A 410 -1.96 14.01 3.89
N THR A 411 -0.86 14.11 3.15
CA THR A 411 -0.90 14.41 1.72
C THR A 411 -1.57 13.24 0.98
N PRO A 412 -2.50 13.51 0.04
CA PRO A 412 -3.08 12.46 -0.77
C PRO A 412 -2.03 11.77 -1.65
N TYR A 413 -1.92 10.46 -1.50
CA TYR A 413 -1.09 9.56 -2.29
C TYR A 413 -1.92 8.37 -2.76
N GLU A 414 -1.40 7.65 -3.72
CA GLU A 414 -1.98 6.38 -4.17
C GLU A 414 -0.89 5.42 -4.67
N THR A 415 -1.25 4.18 -4.99
CA THR A 415 -0.28 3.17 -5.47
C THR A 415 0.60 3.68 -6.61
N VAL A 416 0.04 4.43 -7.59
CA VAL A 416 0.83 5.01 -8.69
C VAL A 416 1.73 6.19 -8.26
N SER A 417 1.63 6.68 -7.02
CA SER A 417 2.65 7.59 -6.47
C SER A 417 4.03 6.93 -6.38
N ILE A 418 4.07 5.60 -6.27
CA ILE A 418 5.31 4.81 -6.33
C ILE A 418 5.91 4.88 -7.73
N LEU A 419 5.09 4.77 -8.77
CA LEU A 419 5.53 4.93 -10.16
C LEU A 419 6.05 6.34 -10.40
N SER A 420 5.28 7.36 -10.02
CA SER A 420 5.70 8.77 -10.11
C SER A 420 7.03 9.02 -9.42
N PHE A 421 7.28 8.40 -8.25
CA PHE A 421 8.56 8.50 -7.57
C PHE A 421 9.71 7.88 -8.39
N ILE A 422 9.51 6.66 -8.92
CA ILE A 422 10.49 5.97 -9.76
C ILE A 422 10.81 6.80 -11.01
N GLU A 423 9.80 7.33 -11.66
CA GLU A 423 9.90 8.16 -12.85
C GLU A 423 10.71 9.43 -12.59
N HIS A 424 10.37 10.18 -11.54
CA HIS A 424 11.11 11.38 -11.14
C HIS A 424 12.56 11.05 -10.77
N ARG A 425 12.77 9.99 -9.97
CA ARG A 425 14.11 9.65 -9.47
C ARG A 425 15.07 9.26 -10.58
N TRP A 426 14.62 8.54 -11.60
CA TRP A 426 15.49 8.05 -12.68
C TRP A 426 15.24 8.71 -14.03
N GLY A 427 14.40 9.74 -14.09
CA GLY A 427 14.10 10.49 -15.30
C GLY A 427 13.46 9.62 -16.38
N LEU A 428 12.44 8.84 -16.00
CA LEU A 428 11.70 7.96 -16.89
C LEU A 428 10.46 8.66 -17.43
N GLU A 429 10.03 8.26 -18.62
CA GLU A 429 8.74 8.71 -19.17
C GLU A 429 7.59 8.03 -18.42
N PRO A 430 6.56 8.78 -18.02
CA PRO A 430 5.37 8.22 -17.38
C PRO A 430 4.68 7.15 -18.25
N LEU A 431 3.98 6.23 -17.60
CA LEU A 431 3.23 5.18 -18.27
C LEU A 431 1.84 5.67 -18.70
N ALA A 432 1.22 6.54 -17.91
CA ALA A 432 -0.12 7.10 -18.13
C ALA A 432 -0.24 8.52 -17.55
N GLU A 433 -1.38 9.16 -17.76
CA GLU A 433 -1.65 10.48 -17.17
C GLU A 433 -1.81 10.41 -15.64
N ARG A 434 -2.18 9.25 -15.09
CA ARG A 434 -2.45 9.12 -13.67
C ARG A 434 -1.17 9.09 -12.83
N ASP A 435 -0.17 8.31 -13.21
CA ASP A 435 1.14 8.27 -12.57
C ASP A 435 1.92 9.57 -12.78
N LYS A 436 1.85 10.15 -13.99
CA LYS A 436 2.42 11.47 -14.32
C LYS A 436 1.95 12.59 -13.37
N ASN A 437 0.67 12.56 -12.98
CA ASN A 437 0.06 13.59 -12.13
C ASN A 437 0.08 13.22 -10.63
N ALA A 438 0.52 12.02 -10.26
CA ALA A 438 0.59 11.58 -8.88
C ALA A 438 1.75 12.28 -8.12
N ASN A 439 1.56 12.47 -6.82
CA ASN A 439 2.60 13.06 -5.97
C ASN A 439 3.69 12.02 -5.65
N PRO A 440 4.97 12.28 -5.98
CA PRO A 440 6.08 11.36 -5.72
C PRO A 440 6.62 11.45 -4.27
N PHE A 441 5.75 11.54 -3.27
CA PHE A 441 6.08 11.61 -1.84
C PHE A 441 6.90 12.84 -1.40
N LYS A 442 6.77 13.97 -2.08
CA LYS A 442 7.57 15.18 -1.80
C LYS A 442 7.52 15.63 -0.33
N ASN A 443 6.34 15.51 0.32
CA ASN A 443 6.15 15.95 1.71
C ASN A 443 6.66 14.93 2.74
N ALA A 444 6.75 13.66 2.39
CA ALA A 444 7.17 12.58 3.28
C ALA A 444 8.69 12.49 3.46
N LEU A 445 9.45 13.10 2.56
CA LEU A 445 10.91 12.98 2.47
C LEU A 445 11.64 14.20 3.01
N ILE A 446 12.89 13.97 3.42
CA ILE A 446 13.85 14.98 3.86
C ILE A 446 15.24 14.67 3.32
N PHE A 447 15.92 15.69 2.81
CA PHE A 447 17.27 15.59 2.27
C PHE A 447 18.22 16.52 3.00
N LYS A 448 19.50 16.14 3.10
CA LYS A 448 20.54 16.89 3.82
C LYS A 448 21.68 17.27 2.90
#